data_49d035b48a55e5c2f140635e94579983
#
_entry.id   49d035b48a55e5c2f140635e94579983
#
_cell.length_a   1.000
_cell.length_b   1.000
_cell.length_c   1.000
_cell.angle_alpha   90.00
_cell.angle_beta   90.00
_cell.angle_gamma   90.00
#
_symmetry.space_group_name_H-M   'P 1'
#
loop_
_entity.id
_entity.type
_entity.pdbx_description
1 polymer ?
#
loop_
_entity_poly.entity_id
_entity_poly.type
_entity_poly.pdbx_seq_one_letter_code
_entity_poly.pdbx_strand_id
1 'polypeptide(L)'
;MHSIVLVKQVPDTANISGQVMKEDGTVNRAKLPAIFNHEDRVALELALQIKDKLGGKVTAITMGPPRASDVLRECLFMGADEAVLISDRKFAGADTLATSYVLSEAIKKIGDYDFVFAGRQAIDGDTAQVGPQTAEKLGIPQITYTEEILEIKENSVKIKRKIDGGYEILESALPVLITVLKDASFPRPYKAKRIMAYKNARTLIELEKLTEGNSLLYIDQLKEEYQSKKLYIQTLTMDDLKLDEARCGVHGSPTKVHKIESVVLAGGNHEMIAPDKAGMSILIDKLMEDHILG
;
A
#
# COMPACT_ATOMS: atom_id res chain seq x y z
N MET A 1 -12.32 15.00 -10.47
CA MET A 1 -12.29 13.59 -10.10
C MET A 1 -11.61 13.40 -8.75
N HIS A 2 -12.05 12.44 -7.94
CA HIS A 2 -11.44 12.15 -6.65
C HIS A 2 -10.87 10.73 -6.65
N SER A 3 -9.57 10.61 -6.41
CA SER A 3 -8.88 9.32 -6.29
C SER A 3 -8.48 9.07 -4.83
N ILE A 4 -8.86 7.91 -4.30
CA ILE A 4 -8.39 7.42 -3.00
C ILE A 4 -7.28 6.40 -3.27
N VAL A 5 -6.14 6.53 -2.62
CA VAL A 5 -4.99 5.64 -2.81
C VAL A 5 -4.68 4.91 -1.52
N LEU A 6 -4.74 3.59 -1.57
CA LEU A 6 -4.33 2.72 -0.47
C LEU A 6 -2.81 2.61 -0.49
N VAL A 7 -2.16 2.95 0.62
CA VAL A 7 -0.70 2.90 0.72
C VAL A 7 -0.27 2.15 1.97
N LYS A 8 0.88 1.49 1.89
CA LYS A 8 1.43 0.74 3.03
C LYS A 8 2.90 1.08 3.25
N GLN A 9 3.25 1.24 4.52
CA GLN A 9 4.63 1.23 4.97
C GLN A 9 5.05 -0.21 5.22
N VAL A 10 6.13 -0.66 4.59
CA VAL A 10 6.63 -2.04 4.65
C VAL A 10 8.08 -2.08 5.09
N PRO A 11 8.58 -3.19 5.68
CA PRO A 11 9.99 -3.35 5.96
C PRO A 11 10.81 -3.39 4.66
N ASP A 12 11.97 -2.73 4.64
CA ASP A 12 12.93 -2.83 3.53
C ASP A 12 13.67 -4.17 3.61
N THR A 13 13.23 -5.13 2.80
CA THR A 13 13.83 -6.46 2.72
C THR A 13 15.00 -6.54 1.73
N ALA A 14 15.25 -5.50 0.94
CA ALA A 14 16.35 -5.46 -0.01
C ALA A 14 17.69 -5.04 0.65
N ASN A 15 17.64 -4.26 1.73
CA ASN A 15 18.80 -3.71 2.42
C ASN A 15 19.02 -4.37 3.79
N ILE A 16 19.26 -5.68 3.80
CA ILE A 16 19.55 -6.43 5.03
C ILE A 16 21.02 -6.21 5.43
N SER A 17 21.26 -5.39 6.45
CA SER A 17 22.59 -5.26 7.06
C SER A 17 22.79 -6.29 8.17
N GLY A 18 24.07 -6.63 8.48
CA GLY A 18 24.40 -7.57 9.55
C GLY A 18 23.83 -7.23 10.93
N GLN A 19 23.52 -5.94 11.18
CA GLN A 19 22.91 -5.46 12.43
C GLN A 19 21.43 -5.86 12.59
N VAL A 20 20.80 -6.31 11.52
CA VAL A 20 19.40 -6.73 11.48
C VAL A 20 19.24 -8.24 11.65
N MET A 21 20.35 -8.99 11.63
CA MET A 21 20.35 -10.41 11.87
C MET A 21 20.24 -10.70 13.37
N LYS A 22 19.46 -11.72 13.73
CA LYS A 22 19.44 -12.27 15.08
C LYS A 22 20.57 -13.27 15.23
N GLU A 23 20.90 -13.64 16.46
CA GLU A 23 21.93 -14.65 16.78
C GLU A 23 21.63 -16.02 16.14
N ASP A 24 20.36 -16.35 15.90
CA ASP A 24 19.91 -17.57 15.22
C ASP A 24 20.02 -17.52 13.68
N GLY A 25 20.57 -16.45 13.12
CA GLY A 25 20.70 -16.24 11.67
C GLY A 25 19.41 -15.76 10.98
N THR A 26 18.33 -15.52 11.72
CA THR A 26 17.08 -14.99 11.15
C THR A 26 17.08 -13.46 11.14
N VAL A 27 16.29 -12.86 10.22
CA VAL A 27 16.16 -11.42 10.09
C VAL A 27 15.20 -10.86 11.14
N ASN A 28 15.66 -9.88 11.92
CA ASN A 28 14.81 -9.11 12.82
C ASN A 28 14.05 -8.03 12.05
N ARG A 29 12.89 -8.36 11.51
CA ARG A 29 12.06 -7.46 10.70
C ARG A 29 11.68 -6.15 11.41
N ALA A 30 11.63 -6.14 12.74
CA ALA A 30 11.33 -4.94 13.51
C ALA A 30 12.46 -3.91 13.49
N LYS A 31 13.68 -4.33 13.16
CA LYS A 31 14.86 -3.46 13.01
C LYS A 31 15.11 -3.03 11.57
N LEU A 32 14.37 -3.55 10.60
CA LEU A 32 14.47 -3.11 9.22
C LEU A 32 13.96 -1.66 9.10
N PRO A 33 14.63 -0.82 8.28
CA PRO A 33 14.06 0.44 7.86
C PRO A 33 12.68 0.21 7.26
N ALA A 34 11.78 1.14 7.50
CA ALA A 34 10.46 1.11 6.89
C ALA A 34 10.49 1.96 5.63
N ILE A 35 9.93 1.43 4.55
CA ILE A 35 9.85 2.10 3.24
C ILE A 35 8.42 2.15 2.73
N PHE A 36 8.16 3.03 1.78
CA PHE A 36 6.93 3.06 1.01
C PHE A 36 6.86 1.80 0.11
N ASN A 37 5.78 1.03 0.16
CA ASN A 37 5.60 -0.10 -0.75
C ASN A 37 5.67 0.36 -2.21
N HIS A 38 6.53 -0.28 -3.00
CA HIS A 38 6.87 0.20 -4.34
C HIS A 38 5.65 0.28 -5.27
N GLU A 39 4.79 -0.73 -5.28
CA GLU A 39 3.61 -0.74 -6.15
C GLU A 39 2.56 0.30 -5.71
N ASP A 40 2.42 0.55 -4.40
CA ASP A 40 1.52 1.61 -3.92
C ASP A 40 2.02 3.01 -4.30
N ARG A 41 3.34 3.19 -4.36
CA ARG A 41 3.94 4.44 -4.82
C ARG A 41 3.68 4.68 -6.32
N VAL A 42 3.65 3.62 -7.13
CA VAL A 42 3.23 3.69 -8.54
C VAL A 42 1.73 3.98 -8.65
N ALA A 43 0.91 3.34 -7.81
CA ALA A 43 -0.53 3.60 -7.73
C ALA A 43 -0.83 5.07 -7.41
N LEU A 44 -0.09 5.67 -6.46
CA LEU A 44 -0.17 7.09 -6.16
C LEU A 44 0.22 7.95 -7.36
N GLU A 45 1.28 7.58 -8.09
CA GLU A 45 1.70 8.31 -9.29
C GLU A 45 0.60 8.34 -10.35
N LEU A 46 -0.07 7.20 -10.64
CA LEU A 46 -1.17 7.16 -11.60
C LEU A 46 -2.34 8.06 -11.16
N ALA A 47 -2.71 8.05 -9.89
CA ALA A 47 -3.73 8.94 -9.34
C ALA A 47 -3.34 10.42 -9.51
N LEU A 48 -2.07 10.76 -9.28
CA LEU A 48 -1.55 12.11 -9.47
C LEU A 48 -1.51 12.53 -10.95
N GLN A 49 -1.23 11.61 -11.88
CA GLN A 49 -1.30 11.89 -13.32
C GLN A 49 -2.73 12.18 -13.77
N ILE A 50 -3.72 11.47 -13.24
CA ILE A 50 -5.14 11.77 -13.50
C ILE A 50 -5.47 13.17 -13.00
N LYS A 51 -5.09 13.49 -11.77
CA LYS A 51 -5.28 14.82 -11.20
C LYS A 51 -4.62 15.92 -12.02
N ASP A 52 -3.41 15.69 -12.50
CA ASP A 52 -2.68 16.67 -13.33
C ASP A 52 -3.37 16.92 -14.69
N LYS A 53 -4.00 15.89 -15.27
CA LYS A 53 -4.68 15.98 -16.57
C LYS A 53 -6.12 16.51 -16.47
N LEU A 54 -6.88 16.03 -15.50
CA LEU A 54 -8.33 16.23 -15.42
C LEU A 54 -8.75 17.11 -14.24
N GLY A 55 -7.81 17.50 -13.39
CA GLY A 55 -8.11 18.16 -12.12
C GLY A 55 -8.65 17.18 -11.08
N GLY A 56 -9.01 17.73 -9.92
CA GLY A 56 -9.61 16.96 -8.83
C GLY A 56 -8.69 16.81 -7.62
N LYS A 57 -8.89 15.73 -6.86
CA LYS A 57 -8.31 15.51 -5.54
C LYS A 57 -7.72 14.11 -5.42
N VAL A 58 -6.62 13.99 -4.68
CA VAL A 58 -6.01 12.71 -4.30
C VAL A 58 -5.90 12.61 -2.79
N THR A 59 -6.55 11.60 -2.21
CA THR A 59 -6.50 11.27 -0.78
C THR A 59 -5.73 9.98 -0.58
N ALA A 60 -4.61 10.01 0.13
CA ALA A 60 -3.86 8.81 0.50
C ALA A 60 -4.35 8.28 1.84
N ILE A 61 -4.60 6.97 1.93
CA ILE A 61 -5.02 6.32 3.17
C ILE A 61 -4.11 5.14 3.51
N THR A 62 -3.81 4.94 4.77
CA THR A 62 -3.07 3.78 5.28
C THR A 62 -3.69 3.26 6.57
N MET A 63 -3.73 1.94 6.72
CA MET A 63 -4.07 1.29 7.98
C MET A 63 -2.78 0.76 8.61
N GLY A 64 -2.49 1.24 9.81
CA GLY A 64 -1.26 0.83 10.48
C GLY A 64 -1.04 1.48 11.86
N PRO A 65 0.10 1.18 12.49
CA PRO A 65 0.49 1.83 13.74
C PRO A 65 0.79 3.32 13.53
N PRO A 66 0.86 4.14 14.58
CA PRO A 66 1.11 5.59 14.46
C PRO A 66 2.30 5.97 13.56
N ARG A 67 3.37 5.17 13.54
CA ARG A 67 4.54 5.39 12.67
C ARG A 67 4.22 5.33 11.16
N ALA A 68 3.10 4.72 10.77
CA ALA A 68 2.68 4.70 9.38
C ALA A 68 2.28 6.09 8.83
N SER A 69 2.23 7.12 9.71
CA SER A 69 2.13 8.52 9.29
C SER A 69 3.31 8.98 8.40
N ASP A 70 4.47 8.30 8.48
CA ASP A 70 5.62 8.63 7.64
C ASP A 70 5.32 8.43 6.15
N VAL A 71 4.73 7.29 5.75
CA VAL A 71 4.35 7.06 4.35
C VAL A 71 3.30 8.06 3.88
N LEU A 72 2.41 8.52 4.74
CA LEU A 72 1.43 9.56 4.41
C LEU A 72 2.08 10.91 4.15
N ARG A 73 3.13 11.28 4.91
CA ARG A 73 3.94 12.47 4.61
C ARG A 73 4.60 12.37 3.24
N GLU A 74 5.15 11.19 2.90
CA GLU A 74 5.72 10.95 1.57
C GLU A 74 4.68 11.13 0.46
N CYS A 75 3.43 10.67 0.65
CA CYS A 75 2.33 10.92 -0.28
C CYS A 75 2.06 12.41 -0.47
N LEU A 76 2.05 13.19 0.63
CA LEU A 76 1.91 14.64 0.57
C LEU A 76 3.10 15.30 -0.17
N PHE A 77 4.32 14.78 -0.01
CA PHE A 77 5.51 15.29 -0.74
C PHE A 77 5.42 15.02 -2.24
N MET A 78 4.82 13.91 -2.67
CA MET A 78 4.58 13.59 -4.08
C MET A 78 3.49 14.47 -4.69
N GLY A 79 2.43 14.80 -3.96
CA GLY A 79 1.37 15.63 -4.52
C GLY A 79 -0.04 15.33 -4.03
N ALA A 80 -0.24 14.37 -3.14
CA ALA A 80 -1.54 14.12 -2.51
C ALA A 80 -2.06 15.37 -1.80
N ASP A 81 -3.37 15.55 -1.80
CA ASP A 81 -4.03 16.72 -1.19
C ASP A 81 -4.35 16.47 0.27
N GLU A 82 -4.72 15.23 0.57
CA GLU A 82 -5.08 14.78 1.91
C GLU A 82 -4.43 13.44 2.23
N ALA A 83 -4.29 13.21 3.53
CA ALA A 83 -3.74 11.98 4.08
C ALA A 83 -4.56 11.55 5.30
N VAL A 84 -4.89 10.26 5.37
CA VAL A 84 -5.70 9.70 6.46
C VAL A 84 -5.00 8.46 7.02
N LEU A 85 -4.73 8.48 8.31
CA LEU A 85 -4.24 7.34 9.07
C LEU A 85 -5.42 6.61 9.71
N ILE A 86 -5.54 5.32 9.44
CA ILE A 86 -6.49 4.43 10.11
C ILE A 86 -5.71 3.66 11.17
N SER A 87 -5.89 4.00 12.43
CA SER A 87 -5.07 3.45 13.51
C SER A 87 -5.85 3.23 14.79
N ASP A 88 -5.88 1.98 15.21
CA ASP A 88 -6.42 1.55 16.49
C ASP A 88 -5.68 0.28 16.94
N ARG A 89 -5.52 0.07 18.25
CA ARG A 89 -4.94 -1.16 18.80
C ARG A 89 -5.74 -2.40 18.44
N LYS A 90 -7.05 -2.25 18.27
CA LYS A 90 -7.98 -3.32 17.88
C LYS A 90 -7.79 -3.80 16.43
N PHE A 91 -7.04 -3.06 15.60
CA PHE A 91 -6.70 -3.48 14.24
C PHE A 91 -5.44 -4.34 14.15
N ALA A 92 -4.72 -4.49 15.26
CA ALA A 92 -3.47 -5.24 15.26
C ALA A 92 -3.67 -6.71 14.89
N GLY A 93 -2.77 -7.26 14.09
CA GLY A 93 -2.81 -8.66 13.65
C GLY A 93 -3.91 -8.99 12.64
N ALA A 94 -4.51 -7.98 12.00
CA ALA A 94 -5.49 -8.16 10.93
C ALA A 94 -4.88 -8.91 9.74
N ASP A 95 -5.59 -9.91 9.23
CA ASP A 95 -5.33 -10.51 7.93
C ASP A 95 -5.93 -9.65 6.79
N THR A 96 -5.92 -10.16 5.57
CA THR A 96 -6.44 -9.43 4.40
C THR A 96 -7.94 -9.19 4.48
N LEU A 97 -8.71 -10.11 5.08
CA LEU A 97 -10.17 -9.99 5.21
C LEU A 97 -10.54 -8.88 6.20
N ALA A 98 -9.94 -8.88 7.38
CA ALA A 98 -10.16 -7.85 8.40
C ALA A 98 -9.62 -6.49 7.94
N THR A 99 -8.44 -6.46 7.27
CA THR A 99 -7.86 -5.23 6.72
C THR A 99 -8.78 -4.60 5.66
N SER A 100 -9.27 -5.39 4.70
CA SER A 100 -10.16 -4.88 3.64
C SER A 100 -11.50 -4.40 4.18
N TYR A 101 -12.00 -4.98 5.27
CA TYR A 101 -13.20 -4.49 5.96
C TYR A 101 -12.98 -3.08 6.52
N VAL A 102 -11.92 -2.89 7.28
CA VAL A 102 -11.60 -1.56 7.87
C VAL A 102 -11.36 -0.52 6.78
N LEU A 103 -10.62 -0.86 5.73
CA LEU A 103 -10.35 0.04 4.60
C LEU A 103 -11.64 0.42 3.86
N SER A 104 -12.53 -0.55 3.60
CA SER A 104 -13.79 -0.27 2.91
C SER A 104 -14.69 0.69 3.69
N GLU A 105 -14.77 0.54 5.01
CA GLU A 105 -15.57 1.45 5.84
C GLU A 105 -14.92 2.86 5.94
N ALA A 106 -13.59 2.92 5.96
CA ALA A 106 -12.89 4.21 5.89
C ALA A 106 -13.14 4.92 4.54
N ILE A 107 -13.11 4.19 3.42
CA ILE A 107 -13.41 4.73 2.10
C ILE A 107 -14.86 5.24 2.04
N LYS A 108 -15.83 4.47 2.54
CA LYS A 108 -17.24 4.89 2.63
C LYS A 108 -17.41 6.18 3.47
N LYS A 109 -16.65 6.31 4.57
CA LYS A 109 -16.67 7.51 5.40
C LYS A 109 -16.06 8.73 4.71
N ILE A 110 -15.02 8.56 3.90
CA ILE A 110 -14.44 9.63 3.08
C ILE A 110 -15.45 10.09 2.03
N GLY A 111 -16.21 9.15 1.44
CA GLY A 111 -17.27 9.44 0.46
C GLY A 111 -16.77 9.97 -0.89
N ASP A 112 -17.68 10.12 -1.81
CA ASP A 112 -17.53 10.76 -3.15
C ASP A 112 -16.16 10.54 -3.81
N TYR A 113 -15.95 9.34 -4.37
CA TYR A 113 -14.74 8.98 -5.09
C TYR A 113 -15.07 8.36 -6.46
N ASP A 114 -14.20 8.58 -7.43
CA ASP A 114 -14.27 7.99 -8.76
C ASP A 114 -13.34 6.77 -8.87
N PHE A 115 -12.20 6.83 -8.20
CA PHE A 115 -11.17 5.79 -8.24
C PHE A 115 -10.69 5.40 -6.84
N VAL A 116 -10.46 4.10 -6.67
CA VAL A 116 -9.66 3.57 -5.57
C VAL A 116 -8.44 2.90 -6.18
N PHE A 117 -7.25 3.38 -5.85
CA PHE A 117 -5.99 2.80 -6.30
C PHE A 117 -5.30 2.03 -5.19
N ALA A 118 -4.65 0.93 -5.55
CA ALA A 118 -3.74 0.17 -4.68
C ALA A 118 -2.59 -0.38 -5.52
N GLY A 119 -1.45 -0.67 -4.93
CA GLY A 119 -0.48 -1.58 -5.52
C GLY A 119 -1.10 -2.97 -5.68
N ARG A 120 -0.58 -3.78 -6.59
CA ARG A 120 -1.01 -5.17 -6.74
C ARG A 120 -0.90 -5.91 -5.41
N GLN A 121 0.22 -5.72 -4.71
CA GLN A 121 0.49 -6.34 -3.41
C GLN A 121 1.47 -5.53 -2.56
N ALA A 122 1.51 -5.83 -1.26
CA ALA A 122 2.54 -5.35 -0.35
C ALA A 122 3.67 -6.40 -0.25
N ILE A 123 4.93 -5.96 -0.36
CA ILE A 123 6.12 -6.84 -0.39
C ILE A 123 6.39 -7.60 0.92
N ASP A 124 5.70 -7.28 1.99
CA ASP A 124 5.84 -7.96 3.29
C ASP A 124 4.91 -9.16 3.46
N GLY A 125 3.81 -9.21 2.71
CA GLY A 125 2.79 -10.25 2.83
C GLY A 125 2.50 -11.01 1.52
N ASP A 126 2.77 -10.42 0.37
CA ASP A 126 2.66 -10.99 -0.99
C ASP A 126 1.32 -11.67 -1.32
N THR A 127 0.21 -11.24 -0.70
CA THR A 127 -1.09 -11.90 -0.89
C THR A 127 -1.89 -11.40 -2.09
N ALA A 128 -1.66 -10.17 -2.54
CA ALA A 128 -2.40 -9.49 -3.61
C ALA A 128 -3.94 -9.45 -3.41
N GLN A 129 -4.44 -9.58 -2.16
CA GLN A 129 -5.84 -9.78 -1.85
C GLN A 129 -6.56 -8.52 -1.36
N VAL A 130 -5.84 -7.58 -0.71
CA VAL A 130 -6.49 -6.44 -0.01
C VAL A 130 -7.25 -5.55 -0.97
N GLY A 131 -6.68 -5.22 -2.14
CA GLY A 131 -7.37 -4.43 -3.18
C GLY A 131 -8.68 -5.09 -3.62
N PRO A 132 -8.64 -6.31 -4.19
CA PRO A 132 -9.82 -7.04 -4.61
C PRO A 132 -10.89 -7.19 -3.53
N GLN A 133 -10.51 -7.57 -2.32
CA GLN A 133 -11.45 -7.71 -1.21
C GLN A 133 -12.07 -6.37 -0.78
N THR A 134 -11.32 -5.28 -0.90
CA THR A 134 -11.85 -3.93 -0.63
C THR A 134 -12.89 -3.55 -1.67
N ALA A 135 -12.65 -3.81 -2.96
CA ALA A 135 -13.61 -3.56 -4.03
C ALA A 135 -14.91 -4.33 -3.81
N GLU A 136 -14.82 -5.62 -3.46
CA GLU A 136 -15.99 -6.45 -3.14
C GLU A 136 -16.83 -5.87 -1.99
N LYS A 137 -16.18 -5.43 -0.91
CA LYS A 137 -16.85 -4.82 0.25
C LYS A 137 -17.45 -3.43 -0.04
N LEU A 138 -16.91 -2.73 -1.04
CA LEU A 138 -17.47 -1.47 -1.53
C LEU A 138 -18.60 -1.68 -2.54
N GLY A 139 -18.74 -2.89 -3.10
CA GLY A 139 -19.70 -3.19 -4.16
C GLY A 139 -19.37 -2.50 -5.48
N ILE A 140 -18.08 -2.28 -5.78
CA ILE A 140 -17.63 -1.62 -7.00
C ILE A 140 -16.83 -2.58 -7.89
N PRO A 141 -16.81 -2.38 -9.22
CA PRO A 141 -15.97 -3.14 -10.12
C PRO A 141 -14.47 -2.96 -9.77
N GLN A 142 -13.67 -3.94 -10.20
CA GLN A 142 -12.22 -3.90 -10.03
C GLN A 142 -11.50 -4.29 -11.31
N ILE A 143 -10.35 -3.67 -11.56
CA ILE A 143 -9.40 -4.07 -12.59
C ILE A 143 -8.05 -4.28 -11.93
N THR A 144 -7.54 -5.51 -12.00
CA THR A 144 -6.28 -5.91 -11.37
C THR A 144 -5.16 -5.98 -12.38
N TYR A 145 -3.89 -5.92 -11.90
CA TYR A 145 -2.69 -6.03 -12.73
C TYR A 145 -2.60 -4.96 -13.83
N THR A 146 -3.02 -3.73 -13.53
CA THR A 146 -3.01 -2.62 -14.48
C THR A 146 -1.59 -2.25 -14.89
N GLU A 147 -1.37 -2.18 -16.21
CA GLU A 147 -0.16 -1.68 -16.84
C GLU A 147 -0.31 -0.23 -17.32
N GLU A 148 -1.49 0.14 -17.84
CA GLU A 148 -1.71 1.45 -18.44
C GLU A 148 -3.18 1.87 -18.36
N ILE A 149 -3.42 3.15 -18.09
CA ILE A 149 -4.74 3.79 -18.21
C ILE A 149 -4.80 4.44 -19.60
N LEU A 150 -5.59 3.85 -20.50
CA LEU A 150 -5.66 4.27 -21.90
C LEU A 150 -6.55 5.49 -22.11
N GLU A 151 -7.73 5.51 -21.48
CA GLU A 151 -8.73 6.56 -21.64
C GLU A 151 -9.56 6.70 -20.38
N ILE A 152 -9.93 7.94 -20.03
CA ILE A 152 -10.87 8.25 -18.96
C ILE A 152 -11.97 9.11 -19.54
N LYS A 153 -13.21 8.66 -19.39
CA LYS A 153 -14.44 9.38 -19.73
C LYS A 153 -15.15 9.85 -18.44
N GLU A 154 -16.24 10.56 -18.60
CA GLU A 154 -17.02 11.08 -17.47
C GLU A 154 -17.46 9.96 -16.50
N ASN A 155 -17.91 8.81 -17.03
CA ASN A 155 -18.47 7.71 -16.24
C ASN A 155 -17.78 6.35 -16.48
N SER A 156 -16.67 6.31 -17.20
CA SER A 156 -15.94 5.06 -17.47
C SER A 156 -14.46 5.27 -17.65
N VAL A 157 -13.71 4.19 -17.47
CA VAL A 157 -12.26 4.15 -17.70
C VAL A 157 -11.90 2.92 -18.54
N LYS A 158 -10.98 3.10 -19.48
CA LYS A 158 -10.42 2.05 -20.32
C LYS A 158 -8.98 1.77 -19.91
N ILE A 159 -8.69 0.53 -19.58
CA ILE A 159 -7.44 0.10 -18.95
C ILE A 159 -6.86 -1.10 -19.68
N LYS A 160 -5.54 -1.10 -19.85
CA LYS A 160 -4.76 -2.25 -20.26
C LYS A 160 -4.22 -2.95 -18.99
N ARG A 161 -4.52 -4.25 -18.87
CA ARG A 161 -4.03 -5.09 -17.77
C ARG A 161 -3.19 -6.25 -18.27
N LYS A 162 -2.25 -6.70 -17.46
CA LYS A 162 -1.44 -7.88 -17.74
C LYS A 162 -2.20 -9.16 -17.37
N ILE A 163 -2.06 -10.17 -18.23
CA ILE A 163 -2.48 -11.55 -18.01
C ILE A 163 -1.34 -12.48 -18.39
N ASP A 164 -1.47 -13.77 -18.07
CA ASP A 164 -0.49 -14.77 -18.50
C ASP A 164 -0.51 -14.87 -20.03
N GLY A 165 0.66 -14.72 -20.63
CA GLY A 165 0.85 -14.77 -22.08
C GLY A 165 0.43 -13.52 -22.87
N GLY A 166 0.01 -12.42 -22.20
CA GLY A 166 -0.37 -11.22 -22.94
C GLY A 166 -0.98 -10.10 -22.09
N TYR A 167 -1.97 -9.44 -22.68
CA TYR A 167 -2.71 -8.36 -22.02
C TYR A 167 -4.17 -8.35 -22.44
N GLU A 168 -5.01 -7.75 -21.63
CA GLU A 168 -6.40 -7.43 -21.92
C GLU A 168 -6.64 -5.93 -21.87
N ILE A 169 -7.60 -5.48 -22.69
CA ILE A 169 -8.10 -4.11 -22.61
C ILE A 169 -9.54 -4.19 -22.12
N LEU A 170 -9.78 -3.60 -20.94
CA LEU A 170 -11.09 -3.59 -20.27
C LEU A 170 -11.62 -2.16 -20.18
N GLU A 171 -12.94 -2.02 -20.27
CA GLU A 171 -13.64 -0.78 -19.93
C GLU A 171 -14.55 -1.05 -18.72
N SER A 172 -14.48 -0.17 -17.73
CA SER A 172 -15.28 -0.25 -16.50
C SER A 172 -16.00 1.04 -16.22
N ALA A 173 -17.19 0.95 -15.65
CA ALA A 173 -17.88 2.10 -15.08
C ALA A 173 -17.15 2.62 -13.83
N LEU A 174 -17.33 3.90 -13.51
CA LEU A 174 -16.88 4.52 -12.26
C LEU A 174 -18.02 4.45 -11.21
N PRO A 175 -17.70 4.35 -9.90
CA PRO A 175 -16.36 4.21 -9.35
C PRO A 175 -15.76 2.81 -9.56
N VAL A 176 -14.42 2.73 -9.62
CA VAL A 176 -13.69 1.48 -9.85
C VAL A 176 -12.46 1.37 -8.95
N LEU A 177 -12.14 0.16 -8.49
CA LEU A 177 -10.87 -0.11 -7.83
C LEU A 177 -9.86 -0.67 -8.84
N ILE A 178 -8.65 -0.13 -8.81
CA ILE A 178 -7.55 -0.46 -9.73
C ILE A 178 -6.35 -0.92 -8.92
N THR A 179 -5.85 -2.14 -9.19
CA THR A 179 -4.55 -2.55 -8.66
C THR A 179 -3.46 -2.44 -9.73
N VAL A 180 -2.31 -1.92 -9.35
CA VAL A 180 -1.28 -1.40 -10.25
C VAL A 180 -0.01 -2.22 -10.16
N LEU A 181 0.60 -2.55 -11.29
CA LEU A 181 1.92 -3.19 -11.37
C LEU A 181 3.04 -2.15 -11.17
N LYS A 182 4.19 -2.63 -10.66
CA LYS A 182 5.36 -1.78 -10.41
C LYS A 182 5.88 -1.05 -11.67
N ASP A 183 5.68 -1.63 -12.84
CA ASP A 183 6.19 -1.15 -14.12
C ASP A 183 5.16 -0.27 -14.87
N ALA A 184 3.96 -0.06 -14.30
CA ALA A 184 2.89 0.74 -14.93
C ALA A 184 3.24 2.24 -15.06
N SER A 185 4.10 2.76 -14.20
CA SER A 185 4.58 4.14 -14.27
C SER A 185 5.86 4.33 -13.44
N PHE A 186 6.58 5.41 -13.71
CA PHE A 186 7.69 5.85 -12.87
C PHE A 186 7.21 6.90 -11.87
N PRO A 187 7.26 6.63 -10.56
CA PRO A 187 6.86 7.59 -9.54
C PRO A 187 7.70 8.87 -9.61
N ARG A 188 7.01 10.01 -9.56
CA ARG A 188 7.67 11.32 -9.52
C ARG A 188 8.54 11.48 -8.27
N PRO A 189 9.63 12.27 -8.34
CA PRO A 189 10.42 12.62 -7.16
C PRO A 189 9.63 13.54 -6.23
N TYR A 190 10.02 13.58 -4.95
CA TYR A 190 9.46 14.53 -3.99
C TYR A 190 9.80 15.96 -4.41
N LYS A 191 8.80 16.83 -4.38
CA LYS A 191 9.00 18.26 -4.69
C LYS A 191 9.52 18.99 -3.44
N ALA A 192 10.68 19.62 -3.53
CA ALA A 192 11.29 20.35 -2.38
C ALA A 192 10.31 21.34 -1.71
N LYS A 193 9.51 22.08 -2.51
CA LYS A 193 8.46 22.97 -1.99
C LYS A 193 7.44 22.23 -1.13
N ARG A 194 7.02 21.01 -1.53
CA ARG A 194 6.06 20.21 -0.77
C ARG A 194 6.68 19.59 0.47
N ILE A 195 7.93 19.13 0.39
CA ILE A 195 8.66 18.67 1.59
C ILE A 195 8.69 19.78 2.63
N MET A 196 9.08 21.01 2.24
CA MET A 196 9.13 22.15 3.16
C MET A 196 7.75 22.50 3.72
N ALA A 197 6.68 22.35 2.93
CA ALA A 197 5.31 22.61 3.38
C ALA A 197 4.81 21.53 4.35
N TYR A 198 5.08 20.24 4.09
CA TYR A 198 4.42 19.12 4.79
C TYR A 198 5.33 18.31 5.71
N LYS A 199 6.63 18.59 5.83
CA LYS A 199 7.55 17.86 6.73
C LYS A 199 7.09 17.86 8.19
N ASN A 200 6.32 18.85 8.59
CA ASN A 200 5.76 18.99 9.94
C ASN A 200 4.28 18.57 10.02
N ALA A 201 3.74 17.93 8.97
CA ALA A 201 2.38 17.38 9.06
C ALA A 201 2.30 16.32 10.17
N ARG A 202 1.25 16.36 10.99
CA ARG A 202 1.10 15.52 12.18
C ARG A 202 -0.29 14.89 12.24
N THR A 203 -0.33 13.70 12.79
CA THR A 203 -1.56 13.04 13.24
C THR A 203 -1.96 13.52 14.64
N LEU A 204 -3.21 13.25 15.06
CA LEU A 204 -3.65 13.53 16.44
C LEU A 204 -2.73 12.87 17.47
N ILE A 205 -2.37 11.61 17.26
CA ILE A 205 -1.51 10.83 18.16
C ILE A 205 -0.11 11.48 18.32
N GLU A 206 0.42 12.06 17.23
CA GLU A 206 1.70 12.79 17.28
C GLU A 206 1.57 14.14 17.97
N LEU A 207 0.42 14.83 17.81
CA LEU A 207 0.13 16.08 18.53
C LEU A 207 -0.01 15.84 20.03
N GLU A 208 -0.73 14.79 20.43
CA GLU A 208 -0.86 14.39 21.84
C GLU A 208 0.52 14.14 22.49
N LYS A 209 1.43 13.47 21.78
CA LYS A 209 2.80 13.25 22.27
C LYS A 209 3.61 14.54 22.45
N LEU A 210 3.40 15.53 21.58
CA LEU A 210 4.05 16.83 21.70
C LEU A 210 3.53 17.65 22.88
N THR A 211 2.35 17.32 23.35
CA THR A 211 1.65 18.02 24.42
C THR A 211 1.63 17.25 25.73
N GLU A 212 2.48 16.22 25.90
CA GLU A 212 2.54 15.45 27.14
C GLU A 212 2.64 16.37 28.36
N GLY A 213 1.58 16.30 29.24
CA GLY A 213 1.43 17.15 30.40
C GLY A 213 0.59 18.42 30.24
N ASN A 214 0.09 18.74 29.03
CA ASN A 214 -0.80 19.88 28.81
C ASN A 214 -2.30 19.48 28.83
N SER A 215 -3.18 20.48 28.95
CA SER A 215 -4.62 20.26 29.01
C SER A 215 -5.21 19.84 27.66
N LEU A 216 -6.35 19.12 27.66
CA LEU A 216 -7.11 18.75 26.48
C LEU A 216 -7.47 19.95 25.59
N LEU A 217 -7.80 21.10 26.19
CA LEU A 217 -8.08 22.35 25.47
C LEU A 217 -6.92 22.80 24.60
N TYR A 218 -5.68 22.59 25.04
CA TYR A 218 -4.50 22.92 24.25
C TYR A 218 -4.33 22.00 23.04
N ILE A 219 -4.67 20.71 23.17
CA ILE A 219 -4.66 19.75 22.05
C ILE A 219 -5.64 20.13 20.97
N ASP A 220 -6.87 20.52 21.36
CA ASP A 220 -7.91 20.95 20.40
C ASP A 220 -7.50 22.22 19.65
N GLN A 221 -6.95 23.22 20.34
CA GLN A 221 -6.39 24.43 19.71
C GLN A 221 -5.28 24.10 18.71
N LEU A 222 -4.36 23.21 19.09
CA LEU A 222 -3.26 22.80 18.25
C LEU A 222 -3.77 22.04 17.03
N LYS A 223 -4.76 21.17 17.18
CA LYS A 223 -5.43 20.48 16.07
C LYS A 223 -6.05 21.46 15.08
N GLU A 224 -6.80 22.46 15.56
CA GLU A 224 -7.38 23.50 14.72
C GLU A 224 -6.31 24.31 13.97
N GLU A 225 -5.21 24.65 14.65
CA GLU A 225 -4.07 25.31 14.02
C GLU A 225 -3.48 24.46 12.88
N TYR A 226 -3.25 23.16 13.12
CA TYR A 226 -2.71 22.25 12.09
C TYR A 226 -3.69 22.05 10.94
N GLN A 227 -5.00 22.00 11.21
CA GLN A 227 -6.04 21.95 10.19
C GLN A 227 -6.05 23.21 9.32
N SER A 228 -6.03 24.39 9.93
CA SER A 228 -6.00 25.67 9.20
C SER A 228 -4.77 25.81 8.29
N LYS A 229 -3.64 25.27 8.72
CA LYS A 229 -2.38 25.23 7.95
C LYS A 229 -2.33 24.06 6.95
N LYS A 230 -3.35 23.20 6.87
CA LYS A 230 -3.36 21.96 6.08
C LYS A 230 -2.20 20.99 6.41
N LEU A 231 -1.80 20.97 7.67
CA LEU A 231 -0.74 20.10 8.20
C LEU A 231 -1.30 18.96 9.05
N TYR A 232 -2.60 18.89 9.22
CA TYR A 232 -3.24 17.82 9.98
C TYR A 232 -3.45 16.58 9.12
N ILE A 233 -2.87 15.46 9.54
CA ILE A 233 -3.15 14.13 9.00
C ILE A 233 -4.30 13.56 9.82
N GLN A 234 -5.46 13.40 9.20
CA GLN A 234 -6.63 12.87 9.87
C GLN A 234 -6.35 11.45 10.38
N THR A 235 -6.74 11.17 11.63
CA THR A 235 -6.71 9.82 12.19
C THR A 235 -8.14 9.33 12.33
N LEU A 236 -8.39 8.09 11.88
CA LEU A 236 -9.66 7.38 12.05
C LEU A 236 -9.43 6.17 12.94
N THR A 237 -10.19 6.10 14.01
CA THR A 237 -10.22 4.99 14.98
C THR A 237 -11.36 4.03 14.66
N MET A 238 -11.44 2.94 15.40
CA MET A 238 -12.56 2.01 15.35
C MET A 238 -13.89 2.70 15.66
N ASP A 239 -13.90 3.57 16.67
CA ASP A 239 -15.11 4.32 17.07
C ASP A 239 -15.53 5.33 16.02
N ASP A 240 -14.58 6.03 15.40
CA ASP A 240 -14.85 6.96 14.29
C ASP A 240 -15.52 6.28 13.11
N LEU A 241 -15.16 5.04 12.85
CA LEU A 241 -15.66 4.21 11.74
C LEU A 241 -16.90 3.38 12.15
N LYS A 242 -17.24 3.34 13.44
CA LYS A 242 -18.36 2.53 13.99
C LYS A 242 -18.28 1.06 13.58
N LEU A 243 -17.08 0.48 13.66
CA LEU A 243 -16.83 -0.88 13.18
C LEU A 243 -17.32 -1.94 14.18
N ASP A 244 -17.67 -3.10 13.63
CA ASP A 244 -17.87 -4.31 14.41
C ASP A 244 -16.51 -4.89 14.83
N GLU A 245 -16.25 -4.90 16.14
CA GLU A 245 -15.00 -5.39 16.72
C GLU A 245 -14.73 -6.86 16.37
N ALA A 246 -15.78 -7.68 16.24
CA ALA A 246 -15.65 -9.09 15.89
C ALA A 246 -15.09 -9.30 14.47
N ARG A 247 -15.11 -8.27 13.62
CA ARG A 247 -14.60 -8.29 12.24
C ARG A 247 -13.25 -7.59 12.10
N CYS A 248 -12.65 -7.13 13.20
CA CYS A 248 -11.39 -6.35 13.20
C CYS A 248 -10.24 -7.15 13.83
N GLY A 249 -9.01 -6.77 13.43
CA GLY A 249 -7.78 -7.31 14.01
C GLY A 249 -7.70 -8.83 14.02
N VAL A 250 -7.09 -9.39 15.05
CA VAL A 250 -6.94 -10.85 15.21
C VAL A 250 -8.29 -11.57 15.31
N HIS A 251 -9.30 -10.92 15.89
CA HIS A 251 -10.63 -11.53 16.07
C HIS A 251 -11.39 -11.67 14.75
N GLY A 252 -11.26 -10.68 13.87
CA GLY A 252 -11.88 -10.68 12.55
C GLY A 252 -11.09 -11.43 11.47
N SER A 253 -9.95 -12.03 11.83
CA SER A 253 -9.02 -12.70 10.91
C SER A 253 -9.21 -14.22 10.93
N PRO A 254 -9.79 -14.82 9.89
CA PRO A 254 -9.86 -16.28 9.77
C PRO A 254 -8.50 -16.93 9.54
N THR A 255 -7.51 -16.20 9.03
CA THR A 255 -6.15 -16.72 8.84
C THR A 255 -5.21 -16.21 9.93
N LYS A 256 -4.27 -17.07 10.35
CA LYS A 256 -3.25 -16.72 11.35
C LYS A 256 -1.88 -17.16 10.85
N VAL A 257 -0.90 -16.26 10.95
CA VAL A 257 0.50 -16.62 10.67
C VAL A 257 0.98 -17.56 11.76
N HIS A 258 1.18 -18.84 11.41
CA HIS A 258 1.65 -19.85 12.33
C HIS A 258 3.17 -19.77 12.53
N LYS A 259 3.93 -19.62 11.45
CA LYS A 259 5.40 -19.55 11.45
C LYS A 259 5.89 -18.75 10.25
N ILE A 260 6.94 -17.99 10.44
CA ILE A 260 7.67 -17.31 9.35
C ILE A 260 9.04 -17.98 9.29
N GLU A 261 9.34 -18.63 8.17
CA GLU A 261 10.67 -19.17 7.89
C GLU A 261 11.35 -18.27 6.85
N SER A 262 12.56 -17.83 7.15
CA SER A 262 13.38 -17.16 6.16
C SER A 262 14.04 -18.25 5.31
N VAL A 263 13.66 -18.35 4.04
CA VAL A 263 14.40 -19.15 3.08
C VAL A 263 15.69 -18.39 2.79
N VAL A 264 16.75 -18.76 3.50
CA VAL A 264 18.10 -18.40 3.07
C VAL A 264 18.34 -19.24 1.85
N LEU A 265 18.46 -18.63 0.68
CA LEU A 265 19.06 -19.25 -0.49
C LEU A 265 20.55 -19.47 -0.15
N ALA A 266 20.84 -20.44 0.72
CA ALA A 266 22.17 -20.99 0.84
C ALA A 266 22.46 -21.56 -0.55
N GLY A 267 23.57 -21.14 -1.14
CA GLY A 267 23.98 -21.64 -2.45
C GLY A 267 23.84 -23.15 -2.45
N GLY A 268 22.82 -23.65 -3.13
CA GLY A 268 22.61 -25.08 -3.31
C GLY A 268 23.80 -25.69 -4.05
N ASN A 269 23.85 -26.97 -4.14
CA ASN A 269 24.86 -27.67 -4.91
C ASN A 269 24.96 -27.07 -6.32
N HIS A 270 26.06 -26.37 -6.57
CA HIS A 270 26.36 -25.87 -7.91
C HIS A 270 26.71 -27.02 -8.79
N GLU A 271 25.91 -27.29 -9.80
CA GLU A 271 26.23 -28.26 -10.84
C GLU A 271 26.91 -27.53 -12.00
N MET A 272 28.13 -27.93 -12.31
CA MET A 272 28.85 -27.38 -13.45
C MET A 272 28.37 -28.11 -14.71
N ILE A 273 27.70 -27.38 -15.58
CA ILE A 273 27.22 -27.92 -16.87
C ILE A 273 28.20 -27.52 -17.96
N ALA A 274 28.60 -28.49 -18.79
CA ALA A 274 29.52 -28.24 -19.90
C ALA A 274 28.90 -27.26 -20.91
N PRO A 275 29.67 -26.30 -21.46
CA PRO A 275 29.15 -25.31 -22.41
C PRO A 275 29.11 -25.91 -23.85
N ASP A 276 28.48 -27.08 -23.96
CA ASP A 276 28.28 -27.77 -25.24
C ASP A 276 26.80 -28.12 -25.45
N LYS A 277 26.45 -28.69 -26.59
CA LYS A 277 25.08 -29.02 -26.95
C LYS A 277 24.45 -30.03 -25.98
N ALA A 278 25.23 -30.96 -25.43
CA ALA A 278 24.74 -31.96 -24.48
C ALA A 278 24.44 -31.30 -23.11
N GLY A 279 25.34 -30.43 -22.62
CA GLY A 279 25.14 -29.70 -21.38
C GLY A 279 23.95 -28.73 -21.46
N MET A 280 23.77 -28.06 -22.59
CA MET A 280 22.59 -27.19 -22.80
C MET A 280 21.27 -27.99 -22.79
N SER A 281 21.27 -29.23 -23.35
CA SER A 281 20.10 -30.12 -23.26
C SER A 281 19.77 -30.46 -21.80
N ILE A 282 20.78 -30.87 -21.02
CA ILE A 282 20.61 -31.20 -19.60
C ILE A 282 20.04 -29.99 -18.82
N LEU A 283 20.54 -28.77 -19.09
CA LEU A 283 20.01 -27.57 -18.45
C LEU A 283 18.54 -27.34 -18.77
N ILE A 284 18.17 -27.45 -20.04
CA ILE A 284 16.79 -27.27 -20.50
C ILE A 284 15.88 -28.34 -19.88
N ASP A 285 16.28 -29.61 -19.90
CA ASP A 285 15.52 -30.72 -19.33
C ASP A 285 15.25 -30.48 -17.82
N LYS A 286 16.27 -30.06 -17.05
CA LYS A 286 16.10 -29.70 -15.65
C LYS A 286 15.14 -28.50 -15.43
N LEU A 287 15.25 -27.46 -16.25
CA LEU A 287 14.36 -26.32 -16.15
C LEU A 287 12.90 -26.67 -16.51
N MET A 288 12.71 -27.68 -17.38
CA MET A 288 11.37 -28.21 -17.69
C MET A 288 10.85 -29.11 -16.56
N GLU A 289 11.68 -29.97 -15.96
CA GLU A 289 11.34 -30.82 -14.80
C GLU A 289 10.92 -29.95 -13.59
N ASP A 290 11.63 -28.85 -13.36
CA ASP A 290 11.34 -27.88 -12.29
C ASP A 290 10.17 -26.91 -12.62
N HIS A 291 9.49 -27.09 -13.77
CA HIS A 291 8.41 -26.24 -14.25
C HIS A 291 8.77 -24.74 -14.35
N ILE A 292 10.05 -24.45 -14.62
CA ILE A 292 10.54 -23.08 -14.85
C ILE A 292 10.37 -22.68 -16.33
N LEU A 293 10.51 -23.65 -17.22
CA LEU A 293 10.24 -23.53 -18.65
C LEU A 293 9.13 -24.50 -19.02
N GLY A 294 8.01 -23.98 -19.59
CA GLY A 294 6.91 -24.81 -20.06
C GLY A 294 5.56 -24.20 -19.83
#